data_26387db496bd4126b1ca1cf6a3be6861
#
_entry.id   26387db496bd4126b1ca1cf6a3be6861
#
_cell.length_a   1.000
_cell.length_b   1.000
_cell.length_c   1.000
_cell.angle_alpha   90.00
_cell.angle_beta   90.00
_cell.angle_gamma   90.00
#
_symmetry.space_group_name_H-M   'P 1'
#
loop_
_entity.id
_entity.type
_entity.pdbx_description
1 polymer ?
#
loop_
_entity_poly.entity_id
_entity_poly.type
_entity_poly.pdbx_seq_one_letter_code
_entity_poly.pdbx_strand_id
1 'polypeptide(L)'
;EDRLMQDMIFSLGMVELVSYWKIACPPIVTVEAGWLNLDQIDWWKDLYFNGLGEFFYVNGIKEADPNHFMDIRCVDQHETQCACQLKDPCTDQYKERHEECGVETDGKGNGVLVPIGGGKDSAVTLELLRLAGRPVCAYIINPRGATIHTTEVAGLDAAHVISAKRTLDSNMLELNRQGYLNGHTPFSALVAFSGIIAARMHGLTMVALSNESSANESTVQGSTVNHQYSKSFKFEEDFHYYQTTYLKGSAYYFSMLRPLSEFQIARFFAGQKQYHGIFRSCNAGSKTDSWCGHCPKCLFVYLIL
;
A
#
# COMPACT_ATOMS: atom_id res chain seq x y z
N GLU A 1 -20.86 -5.80 -17.10
CA GLU A 1 -19.70 -5.01 -16.64
C GLU A 1 -19.34 -5.43 -15.22
N ASP A 2 -18.03 -5.59 -14.95
CA ASP A 2 -17.53 -6.03 -13.64
C ASP A 2 -17.54 -4.83 -12.67
N ARG A 3 -18.63 -4.69 -11.91
CA ARG A 3 -18.80 -3.60 -10.95
C ARG A 3 -17.69 -3.57 -9.89
N LEU A 4 -17.27 -4.73 -9.39
CA LEU A 4 -16.17 -4.79 -8.42
C LEU A 4 -14.87 -4.22 -9.00
N MET A 5 -14.57 -4.50 -10.27
CA MET A 5 -13.39 -3.91 -10.93
C MET A 5 -13.51 -2.39 -11.03
N GLN A 6 -14.69 -1.85 -11.33
CA GLN A 6 -14.93 -0.39 -11.35
C GLN A 6 -14.71 0.22 -9.97
N ASP A 7 -15.25 -0.40 -8.91
CA ASP A 7 -15.08 0.07 -7.53
C ASP A 7 -13.60 0.01 -7.07
N MET A 8 -12.86 -1.02 -7.49
CA MET A 8 -11.41 -1.12 -7.23
C MET A 8 -10.60 -0.06 -7.99
N ILE A 9 -10.93 0.22 -9.26
CA ILE A 9 -10.28 1.26 -10.07
C ILE A 9 -10.59 2.65 -9.49
N PHE A 10 -11.83 2.90 -9.10
CA PHE A 10 -12.22 4.13 -8.41
C PHE A 10 -11.41 4.31 -7.11
N SER A 11 -11.31 3.26 -6.30
CA SER A 11 -10.52 3.29 -5.06
C SER A 11 -9.02 3.51 -5.33
N LEU A 12 -8.48 2.98 -6.43
CA LEU A 12 -7.11 3.27 -6.87
C LEU A 12 -6.95 4.76 -7.23
N GLY A 13 -7.95 5.36 -7.87
CA GLY A 13 -8.00 6.82 -8.11
C GLY A 13 -7.98 7.61 -6.81
N MET A 14 -8.77 7.19 -5.82
CA MET A 14 -8.81 7.84 -4.51
C MET A 14 -7.45 7.77 -3.80
N VAL A 15 -6.78 6.62 -3.76
CA VAL A 15 -5.45 6.55 -3.11
C VAL A 15 -4.39 7.36 -3.86
N GLU A 16 -4.50 7.52 -5.17
CA GLU A 16 -3.57 8.33 -5.96
C GLU A 16 -3.82 9.83 -5.79
N LEU A 17 -5.06 10.25 -5.53
CA LEU A 17 -5.47 11.65 -5.37
C LEU A 17 -4.55 12.42 -4.42
N VAL A 18 -4.12 11.82 -3.32
CA VAL A 18 -3.27 12.48 -2.32
C VAL A 18 -1.90 12.88 -2.88
N SER A 19 -1.42 12.20 -3.92
CA SER A 19 -0.17 12.56 -4.60
C SER A 19 -0.26 13.93 -5.28
N TYR A 20 -1.45 14.32 -5.71
CA TYR A 20 -1.74 15.60 -6.35
C TYR A 20 -2.21 16.65 -5.35
N TRP A 21 -3.09 16.26 -4.42
CA TRP A 21 -3.63 17.16 -3.40
C TRP A 21 -2.55 17.89 -2.60
N LYS A 22 -1.50 17.19 -2.21
CA LYS A 22 -0.40 17.73 -1.39
C LYS A 22 0.36 18.90 -2.04
N ILE A 23 0.22 19.14 -3.35
CA ILE A 23 0.91 20.24 -4.05
C ILE A 23 0.46 21.60 -3.52
N ALA A 24 -0.83 21.74 -3.23
CA ALA A 24 -1.45 23.00 -2.82
C ALA A 24 -2.38 22.85 -1.60
N CYS A 25 -2.63 21.65 -1.12
CA CYS A 25 -3.52 21.33 0.00
C CYS A 25 -4.87 22.06 -0.08
N PRO A 26 -5.63 21.97 -1.19
CA PRO A 26 -6.91 22.64 -1.31
C PRO A 26 -7.86 22.15 -0.20
N PRO A 27 -8.63 23.06 0.43
CA PRO A 27 -9.52 22.68 1.54
C PRO A 27 -10.71 21.82 1.08
N ILE A 28 -11.07 21.87 -0.20
CA ILE A 28 -12.20 21.13 -0.77
C ILE A 28 -11.71 20.29 -1.93
N VAL A 29 -12.10 19.02 -1.93
CA VAL A 29 -11.90 18.06 -3.03
C VAL A 29 -13.26 17.63 -3.54
N THR A 30 -13.51 17.86 -4.83
CA THR A 30 -14.74 17.43 -5.50
C THR A 30 -14.48 16.14 -6.28
N VAL A 31 -15.23 15.10 -5.96
CA VAL A 31 -15.16 13.78 -6.63
C VAL A 31 -16.27 13.69 -7.67
N GLU A 32 -15.88 13.65 -8.95
CA GLU A 32 -16.82 13.57 -10.09
C GLU A 32 -16.88 12.16 -10.69
N ALA A 33 -15.84 11.34 -10.44
CA ALA A 33 -15.67 10.02 -11.07
C ALA A 33 -16.46 8.90 -10.38
N GLY A 34 -17.11 9.17 -9.27
CA GLY A 34 -17.86 8.20 -8.48
C GLY A 34 -18.51 8.82 -7.26
N TRP A 35 -19.08 7.97 -6.43
CA TRP A 35 -19.77 8.39 -5.21
C TRP A 35 -19.19 7.67 -4.00
N LEU A 36 -19.14 8.38 -2.86
CA LEU A 36 -18.69 7.89 -1.56
C LEU A 36 -19.78 8.15 -0.52
N ASN A 37 -20.07 7.18 0.32
CA ASN A 37 -20.87 7.42 1.52
C ASN A 37 -20.01 8.09 2.61
N LEU A 38 -20.64 8.50 3.72
CA LEU A 38 -19.95 9.21 4.81
C LEU A 38 -18.86 8.36 5.45
N ASP A 39 -19.09 7.06 5.65
CA ASP A 39 -18.11 6.15 6.21
C ASP A 39 -16.87 5.99 5.30
N GLN A 40 -17.09 5.91 3.97
CA GLN A 40 -15.98 5.92 3.02
C GLN A 40 -15.21 7.25 3.03
N ILE A 41 -15.90 8.38 3.12
CA ILE A 41 -15.25 9.70 3.22
C ILE A 41 -14.37 9.78 4.47
N ASP A 42 -14.88 9.34 5.62
CA ASP A 42 -14.14 9.33 6.87
C ASP A 42 -12.94 8.38 6.80
N TRP A 43 -13.11 7.20 6.21
CA TRP A 43 -12.04 6.24 5.97
C TRP A 43 -10.92 6.83 5.09
N TRP A 44 -11.27 7.50 3.98
CA TRP A 44 -10.28 8.13 3.10
C TRP A 44 -9.56 9.28 3.79
N LYS A 45 -10.29 10.09 4.57
CA LYS A 45 -9.68 11.18 5.37
C LYS A 45 -8.70 10.63 6.40
N ASP A 46 -9.04 9.54 7.09
CA ASP A 46 -8.14 8.89 8.05
C ASP A 46 -6.88 8.37 7.38
N LEU A 47 -7.01 7.68 6.25
CA LEU A 47 -5.87 7.23 5.45
C LEU A 47 -4.96 8.40 5.03
N TYR A 48 -5.55 9.49 4.53
CA TYR A 48 -4.77 10.64 4.07
C TYR A 48 -4.08 11.35 5.21
N PHE A 49 -4.79 11.62 6.30
CA PHE A 49 -4.23 12.30 7.45
C PHE A 49 -3.03 11.55 8.04
N ASN A 50 -3.22 10.28 8.34
CA ASN A 50 -2.16 9.45 8.91
C ASN A 50 -1.04 9.17 7.89
N GLY A 51 -1.39 8.94 6.63
CA GLY A 51 -0.43 8.68 5.56
C GLY A 51 0.41 9.89 5.15
N LEU A 52 -0.05 11.10 5.44
CA LEU A 52 0.66 12.36 5.20
C LEU A 52 1.35 12.93 6.44
N GLY A 53 1.39 12.23 7.56
CA GLY A 53 1.97 12.74 8.80
C GLY A 53 3.39 13.29 8.64
N GLU A 54 4.29 12.58 7.93
CA GLU A 54 5.62 13.07 7.61
C GLU A 54 5.58 14.31 6.69
N PHE A 55 4.69 14.33 5.70
CA PHE A 55 4.51 15.47 4.82
C PHE A 55 4.11 16.73 5.59
N PHE A 56 3.15 16.64 6.51
CA PHE A 56 2.75 17.76 7.37
C PHE A 56 3.91 18.23 8.24
N TYR A 57 4.63 17.31 8.85
CA TYR A 57 5.77 17.63 9.71
C TYR A 57 6.89 18.36 8.96
N VAL A 58 7.32 17.83 7.82
CA VAL A 58 8.44 18.39 7.02
C VAL A 58 8.09 19.76 6.43
N ASN A 59 6.83 19.97 6.03
CA ASN A 59 6.37 21.23 5.46
C ASN A 59 5.89 22.23 6.52
N GLY A 60 6.02 21.92 7.82
CA GLY A 60 5.66 22.84 8.91
C GLY A 60 4.16 23.09 9.04
N ILE A 61 3.31 22.21 8.54
CA ILE A 61 1.84 22.30 8.62
C ILE A 61 1.41 21.79 9.99
N LYS A 62 1.37 22.72 10.98
CA LYS A 62 1.13 22.40 12.40
C LYS A 62 -0.36 22.27 12.75
N GLU A 63 -1.24 22.82 11.93
CA GLU A 63 -2.68 22.92 12.18
C GLU A 63 -3.50 21.85 11.44
N ALA A 64 -2.84 20.80 10.96
CA ALA A 64 -3.55 19.71 10.33
C ALA A 64 -4.41 18.98 11.38
N ASP A 65 -5.73 19.18 11.29
CA ASP A 65 -6.74 18.51 12.09
C ASP A 65 -7.37 17.40 11.25
N PRO A 66 -7.45 16.14 11.73
CA PRO A 66 -8.00 15.02 10.98
C PRO A 66 -9.42 15.29 10.46
N ASN A 67 -10.20 16.09 11.16
CA ASN A 67 -11.58 16.38 10.77
C ASN A 67 -11.70 17.53 9.75
N HIS A 68 -10.73 18.47 9.72
CA HIS A 68 -10.87 19.73 9.02
C HIS A 68 -9.80 20.01 7.96
N PHE A 69 -8.76 19.17 7.82
CA PHE A 69 -7.68 19.43 6.85
C PHE A 69 -8.14 19.32 5.38
N MET A 70 -9.23 18.58 5.12
CA MET A 70 -9.81 18.35 3.79
C MET A 70 -11.30 18.08 3.92
N ASP A 71 -12.09 18.65 3.02
CA ASP A 71 -13.50 18.33 2.83
C ASP A 71 -13.67 17.61 1.49
N ILE A 72 -14.20 16.39 1.51
CA ILE A 72 -14.44 15.57 0.30
C ILE A 72 -15.91 15.62 -0.02
N ARG A 73 -16.24 16.09 -1.23
CA ARG A 73 -17.62 16.21 -1.75
C ARG A 73 -17.77 15.40 -3.02
N CYS A 74 -18.85 14.64 -3.13
CA CYS A 74 -19.24 14.02 -4.40
C CYS A 74 -20.23 14.92 -5.14
N VAL A 75 -20.10 15.02 -6.46
CA VAL A 75 -21.09 15.69 -7.29
C VAL A 75 -22.27 14.75 -7.47
N ASP A 76 -23.45 15.17 -7.04
CA ASP A 76 -24.69 14.44 -7.28
C ASP A 76 -24.96 14.33 -8.78
N GLN A 77 -24.70 13.20 -9.36
CA GLN A 77 -25.20 12.86 -10.70
C GLN A 77 -26.64 12.37 -10.54
N HIS A 78 -27.60 13.28 -10.55
CA HIS A 78 -29.03 13.12 -10.40
C HIS A 78 -29.60 13.29 -8.98
N GLU A 79 -30.57 14.18 -8.91
CA GLU A 79 -31.60 14.28 -7.88
C GLU A 79 -32.35 12.94 -7.71
N THR A 80 -31.70 11.96 -7.12
CA THR A 80 -32.38 10.78 -6.60
C THR A 80 -32.33 10.88 -5.10
N GLN A 81 -33.42 11.40 -4.56
CA GLN A 81 -33.84 11.42 -3.17
C GLN A 81 -32.93 10.62 -2.22
N CYS A 82 -32.26 11.38 -1.39
CA CYS A 82 -31.90 11.10 -0.01
C CYS A 82 -32.23 9.68 0.49
N ALA A 83 -31.34 8.74 0.23
CA ALA A 83 -31.28 7.47 0.97
C ALA A 83 -30.49 7.63 2.29
N CYS A 84 -30.39 8.86 2.80
CA CYS A 84 -29.74 9.14 4.10
C CYS A 84 -30.68 8.90 5.30
N GLN A 85 -31.73 8.11 5.15
CA GLN A 85 -32.62 7.69 6.26
C GLN A 85 -32.59 6.19 6.57
N LEU A 86 -31.64 5.44 6.07
CA LEU A 86 -31.38 4.11 6.64
C LEU A 86 -30.23 4.22 7.65
N LYS A 87 -30.56 4.69 8.85
CA LYS A 87 -29.82 4.36 10.06
C LYS A 87 -30.03 2.86 10.27
N ASP A 88 -29.14 2.03 9.75
CA ASP A 88 -29.01 0.69 10.24
C ASP A 88 -28.40 0.75 11.64
N PRO A 89 -29.11 0.22 12.67
CA PRO A 89 -28.60 0.14 14.02
C PRO A 89 -27.62 -1.03 14.13
N CYS A 90 -26.40 -0.87 13.66
CA CYS A 90 -25.36 -1.89 13.76
C CYS A 90 -24.12 -1.37 14.51
N THR A 91 -24.35 -0.67 15.65
CA THR A 91 -23.27 -0.19 16.52
C THR A 91 -22.89 -1.13 17.66
N ASP A 92 -23.48 -2.34 17.76
CA ASP A 92 -23.27 -3.23 18.91
C ASP A 92 -22.76 -4.65 18.58
N GLN A 93 -22.22 -4.92 17.39
CA GLN A 93 -21.71 -6.26 17.04
C GLN A 93 -20.20 -6.36 16.81
N TYR A 94 -19.42 -5.46 17.37
CA TYR A 94 -17.94 -5.49 17.26
C TYR A 94 -17.25 -6.50 18.19
N LYS A 95 -17.97 -7.31 18.95
CA LYS A 95 -17.36 -8.19 19.98
C LYS A 95 -17.29 -9.68 19.67
N GLU A 96 -17.99 -10.21 18.68
CA GLU A 96 -17.94 -11.66 18.43
C GLU A 96 -18.14 -11.99 16.95
N ARG A 97 -17.10 -11.96 16.14
CA ARG A 97 -17.00 -12.82 14.94
C ARG A 97 -15.56 -12.92 14.45
N HIS A 98 -14.72 -13.69 15.15
CA HIS A 98 -13.68 -14.47 14.50
C HIS A 98 -14.33 -15.72 13.89
N GLU A 99 -15.31 -15.55 13.03
CA GLU A 99 -15.75 -16.63 12.18
C GLU A 99 -15.00 -16.51 10.86
N GLU A 100 -14.36 -17.62 10.50
CA GLU A 100 -13.61 -17.89 9.29
C GLU A 100 -14.13 -17.10 8.10
N CYS A 101 -13.34 -16.18 7.58
CA CYS A 101 -13.54 -15.59 6.28
C CYS A 101 -13.32 -16.71 5.25
N GLY A 102 -14.35 -17.55 5.09
CA GLY A 102 -14.40 -18.56 4.04
C GLY A 102 -14.49 -17.85 2.71
N VAL A 103 -13.35 -17.53 2.12
CA VAL A 103 -13.27 -17.28 0.68
C VAL A 103 -13.61 -18.63 0.04
N GLU A 104 -14.84 -18.79 -0.44
CA GLU A 104 -15.19 -19.90 -1.34
C GLU A 104 -14.28 -19.78 -2.57
N THR A 105 -13.18 -20.51 -2.55
CA THR A 105 -12.29 -20.63 -3.69
C THR A 105 -12.86 -21.72 -4.58
N ASP A 106 -13.54 -21.32 -5.63
CA ASP A 106 -13.71 -22.17 -6.81
C ASP A 106 -12.31 -22.59 -7.27
N GLY A 107 -11.83 -23.73 -6.86
CA GLY A 107 -10.61 -24.48 -7.21
C GLY A 107 -9.58 -23.95 -8.24
N LYS A 108 -9.66 -22.71 -8.66
CA LYS A 108 -8.79 -22.01 -9.59
C LYS A 108 -8.17 -20.81 -8.89
N GLY A 109 -6.91 -20.93 -8.45
CA GLY A 109 -6.14 -19.76 -8.03
C GLY A 109 -5.60 -19.81 -6.61
N ASN A 110 -4.85 -20.83 -6.25
CA ASN A 110 -4.14 -20.92 -4.96
C ASN A 110 -2.86 -20.04 -4.93
N GLY A 111 -2.70 -19.12 -5.90
CA GLY A 111 -1.51 -18.31 -6.06
C GLY A 111 -1.53 -17.04 -5.20
N VAL A 112 -0.34 -16.62 -4.78
CA VAL A 112 -0.10 -15.44 -3.97
C VAL A 112 0.63 -14.39 -4.79
N LEU A 113 0.08 -13.17 -4.87
CA LEU A 113 0.77 -12.02 -5.44
C LEU A 113 1.72 -11.43 -4.40
N VAL A 114 2.99 -11.27 -4.76
CA VAL A 114 4.02 -10.71 -3.89
C VAL A 114 4.56 -9.41 -4.50
N PRO A 115 4.28 -8.25 -3.92
CA PRO A 115 4.89 -6.99 -4.37
C PRO A 115 6.40 -6.98 -4.12
N ILE A 116 7.18 -6.72 -5.18
CA ILE A 116 8.65 -6.75 -5.15
C ILE A 116 9.21 -5.32 -5.19
N GLY A 117 9.79 -4.88 -4.09
CA GLY A 117 10.48 -3.59 -3.99
C GLY A 117 11.97 -3.65 -4.30
N GLY A 118 12.55 -4.84 -4.47
CA GLY A 118 13.98 -5.05 -4.70
C GLY A 118 14.87 -5.00 -3.45
N GLY A 119 14.28 -4.86 -2.26
CA GLY A 119 14.96 -4.95 -0.97
C GLY A 119 14.93 -6.37 -0.37
N LYS A 120 15.61 -6.54 0.80
CA LYS A 120 15.67 -7.82 1.52
C LYS A 120 14.31 -8.41 1.86
N ASP A 121 13.35 -7.58 2.27
CA ASP A 121 12.07 -8.03 2.82
C ASP A 121 11.20 -8.71 1.76
N SER A 122 11.15 -8.17 0.55
CA SER A 122 10.40 -8.80 -0.54
C SER A 122 11.04 -10.14 -0.98
N ALA A 123 12.36 -10.26 -0.94
CA ALA A 123 13.05 -11.52 -1.20
C ALA A 123 12.74 -12.56 -0.11
N VAL A 124 12.70 -12.15 1.17
CA VAL A 124 12.33 -13.03 2.29
C VAL A 124 10.88 -13.52 2.15
N THR A 125 9.94 -12.62 1.87
CA THR A 125 8.53 -13.00 1.66
C THR A 125 8.40 -14.02 0.54
N LEU A 126 9.08 -13.77 -0.59
CA LEU A 126 9.06 -14.66 -1.74
C LEU A 126 9.59 -16.06 -1.39
N GLU A 127 10.74 -16.13 -0.73
CA GLU A 127 11.36 -17.41 -0.37
C GLU A 127 10.57 -18.16 0.71
N LEU A 128 9.98 -17.48 1.70
CA LEU A 128 9.12 -18.12 2.70
C LEU A 128 7.88 -18.76 2.07
N LEU A 129 7.24 -18.08 1.13
CA LEU A 129 6.08 -18.64 0.40
C LEU A 129 6.48 -19.82 -0.49
N ARG A 130 7.64 -19.76 -1.15
CA ARG A 130 8.17 -20.87 -1.94
C ARG A 130 8.51 -22.08 -1.07
N LEU A 131 9.14 -21.87 0.09
CA LEU A 131 9.39 -22.95 1.06
C LEU A 131 8.10 -23.58 1.59
N ALA A 132 7.03 -22.80 1.70
CA ALA A 132 5.70 -23.29 2.06
C ALA A 132 4.97 -23.96 0.88
N GLY A 133 5.61 -24.12 -0.29
CA GLY A 133 5.03 -24.76 -1.48
C GLY A 133 3.87 -23.97 -2.11
N ARG A 134 3.81 -22.63 -1.85
CA ARG A 134 2.75 -21.79 -2.41
C ARG A 134 3.14 -21.29 -3.79
N PRO A 135 2.27 -21.39 -4.81
CA PRO A 135 2.48 -20.73 -6.10
C PRO A 135 2.56 -19.20 -5.89
N VAL A 136 3.58 -18.56 -6.44
CA VAL A 136 3.79 -17.12 -6.28
C VAL A 136 3.86 -16.42 -7.62
N CYS A 137 3.28 -15.21 -7.70
CA CYS A 137 3.47 -14.26 -8.79
C CYS A 137 4.08 -12.98 -8.22
N ALA A 138 5.17 -12.51 -8.80
CA ALA A 138 5.76 -11.24 -8.44
C ALA A 138 4.94 -10.07 -9.02
N TYR A 139 4.76 -9.00 -8.25
CA TYR A 139 4.15 -7.75 -8.70
C TYR A 139 5.12 -6.59 -8.59
N ILE A 140 5.39 -5.90 -9.69
CA ILE A 140 6.38 -4.84 -9.74
C ILE A 140 5.76 -3.56 -10.32
N ILE A 141 5.81 -2.48 -9.54
CA ILE A 141 5.47 -1.14 -10.04
C ILE A 141 6.74 -0.47 -10.55
N ASN A 142 6.76 -0.08 -11.81
CA ASN A 142 7.92 0.52 -12.48
C ASN A 142 9.18 -0.35 -12.34
N PRO A 143 9.27 -1.49 -13.05
CA PRO A 143 10.39 -2.41 -12.97
C PRO A 143 11.75 -1.74 -13.17
N ARG A 144 12.74 -2.15 -12.38
CA ARG A 144 14.13 -1.68 -12.46
C ARG A 144 15.08 -2.73 -11.87
N GLY A 145 16.38 -2.59 -12.07
CA GLY A 145 17.44 -3.52 -11.72
C GLY A 145 17.13 -4.49 -10.58
N ALA A 146 17.21 -4.05 -9.33
CA ALA A 146 17.01 -4.92 -8.18
C ALA A 146 15.64 -5.62 -8.16
N THR A 147 14.56 -5.01 -8.67
CA THR A 147 13.23 -5.65 -8.70
C THR A 147 13.17 -6.77 -9.73
N ILE A 148 13.76 -6.56 -10.91
CA ILE A 148 13.84 -7.54 -11.99
C ILE A 148 14.76 -8.69 -11.57
N HIS A 149 15.98 -8.37 -11.12
CA HIS A 149 16.94 -9.38 -10.67
C HIS A 149 16.41 -10.25 -9.53
N THR A 150 15.58 -9.69 -8.63
CA THR A 150 14.94 -10.48 -7.57
C THR A 150 14.05 -11.58 -8.17
N THR A 151 13.27 -11.28 -9.21
CA THR A 151 12.40 -12.28 -9.86
C THR A 151 13.19 -13.31 -10.66
N GLU A 152 14.27 -12.88 -11.33
CA GLU A 152 15.17 -13.77 -12.07
C GLU A 152 15.87 -14.77 -11.14
N VAL A 153 16.44 -14.27 -10.02
CA VAL A 153 17.11 -15.13 -9.01
C VAL A 153 16.11 -16.08 -8.36
N ALA A 154 14.86 -15.64 -8.15
CA ALA A 154 13.80 -16.51 -7.68
C ALA A 154 13.37 -17.57 -8.72
N GLY A 155 13.85 -17.51 -9.96
CA GLY A 155 13.47 -18.42 -11.03
C GLY A 155 12.02 -18.26 -11.50
N LEU A 156 11.45 -17.05 -11.39
CA LEU A 156 10.13 -16.75 -11.91
C LEU A 156 10.23 -16.46 -13.41
N ASP A 157 9.42 -17.13 -14.20
CA ASP A 157 9.29 -16.84 -15.63
C ASP A 157 8.36 -15.64 -15.88
N ALA A 158 8.26 -15.20 -17.13
CA ALA A 158 7.46 -14.04 -17.51
C ALA A 158 5.95 -14.20 -17.20
N ALA A 159 5.44 -15.42 -17.12
CA ALA A 159 4.03 -15.66 -16.76
C ALA A 159 3.76 -15.43 -15.27
N HIS A 160 4.79 -15.48 -14.43
CA HIS A 160 4.72 -15.27 -13.00
C HIS A 160 5.25 -13.90 -12.55
N VAL A 161 5.45 -12.95 -13.49
CA VAL A 161 5.87 -11.58 -13.20
C VAL A 161 4.87 -10.59 -13.79
N ILE A 162 4.13 -9.92 -12.92
CA ILE A 162 3.14 -8.91 -13.27
C ILE A 162 3.78 -7.54 -13.09
N SER A 163 3.80 -6.75 -14.16
CA SER A 163 4.38 -5.40 -14.14
C SER A 163 3.32 -4.33 -14.34
N ALA A 164 3.35 -3.31 -13.49
CA ALA A 164 2.52 -2.12 -13.62
C ALA A 164 3.41 -0.89 -13.88
N LYS A 165 2.95 -0.02 -14.77
CA LYS A 165 3.60 1.27 -15.02
C LYS A 165 2.79 2.37 -14.34
N ARG A 166 3.41 3.07 -13.37
CA ARG A 166 2.87 4.28 -12.76
C ARG A 166 3.64 5.49 -13.27
N THR A 167 2.91 6.47 -13.78
CA THR A 167 3.46 7.76 -14.21
C THR A 167 2.77 8.87 -13.43
N LEU A 168 3.52 9.90 -13.07
CA LEU A 168 3.00 11.13 -12.50
C LEU A 168 2.83 12.16 -13.61
N ASP A 169 1.82 13.02 -13.49
CA ASP A 169 1.57 14.08 -14.45
C ASP A 169 2.76 15.05 -14.54
N SER A 170 3.09 15.50 -15.76
CA SER A 170 4.22 16.37 -16.01
C SER A 170 4.06 17.75 -15.37
N ASN A 171 2.82 18.27 -15.29
CA ASN A 171 2.56 19.55 -14.64
C ASN A 171 2.78 19.47 -13.15
N MET A 172 2.41 18.34 -12.52
CA MET A 172 2.70 18.10 -11.10
C MET A 172 4.22 18.11 -10.85
N LEU A 173 5.01 17.45 -11.70
CA LEU A 173 6.46 17.44 -11.56
C LEU A 173 7.08 18.82 -11.79
N GLU A 174 6.50 19.63 -12.68
CA GLU A 174 6.92 21.01 -12.91
C GLU A 174 6.60 21.90 -11.71
N LEU A 175 5.40 21.80 -11.13
CA LEU A 175 5.04 22.54 -9.91
C LEU A 175 5.97 22.22 -8.75
N ASN A 176 6.36 20.95 -8.59
CA ASN A 176 7.37 20.56 -7.58
C ASN A 176 8.73 21.23 -7.84
N ARG A 177 9.16 21.41 -9.10
CA ARG A 177 10.40 22.14 -9.45
C ARG A 177 10.30 23.64 -9.16
N GLN A 178 9.10 24.19 -9.24
CA GLN A 178 8.81 25.59 -8.90
C GLN A 178 8.71 25.86 -7.39
N GLY A 179 8.86 24.80 -6.55
CA GLY A 179 8.85 24.94 -5.10
C GLY A 179 7.49 24.76 -4.43
N TYR A 180 6.49 24.26 -5.15
CA TYR A 180 5.24 23.84 -4.53
C TYR A 180 5.48 22.66 -3.57
N LEU A 181 4.55 22.46 -2.62
CA LEU A 181 4.68 21.46 -1.57
C LEU A 181 4.93 20.05 -2.13
N ASN A 182 5.86 19.36 -1.51
CA ASN A 182 6.20 17.97 -1.87
C ASN A 182 6.57 17.19 -0.60
N GLY A 183 6.55 15.87 -0.68
CA GLY A 183 6.92 15.01 0.45
C GLY A 183 6.35 13.61 0.33
N HIS A 184 6.43 12.89 1.42
CA HIS A 184 5.95 11.51 1.54
C HIS A 184 4.47 11.35 1.18
N THR A 185 4.13 10.21 0.60
CA THR A 185 2.76 9.74 0.37
C THR A 185 2.64 8.29 0.85
N PRO A 186 1.45 7.83 1.24
CA PRO A 186 1.25 6.46 1.70
C PRO A 186 1.37 5.43 0.55
N PHE A 187 2.58 5.27 0.03
CA PHE A 187 2.84 4.45 -1.16
C PHE A 187 2.44 2.98 -0.98
N SER A 188 2.56 2.41 0.23
CA SER A 188 2.15 1.03 0.47
C SER A 188 0.63 0.85 0.37
N ALA A 189 -0.18 1.89 0.64
CA ALA A 189 -1.61 1.87 0.36
C ALA A 189 -1.88 1.80 -1.15
N LEU A 190 -1.15 2.55 -1.97
CA LEU A 190 -1.23 2.44 -3.43
C LEU A 190 -0.86 1.03 -3.90
N VAL A 191 0.18 0.42 -3.32
CA VAL A 191 0.55 -0.98 -3.62
C VAL A 191 -0.57 -1.93 -3.23
N ALA A 192 -1.27 -1.71 -2.10
CA ALA A 192 -2.39 -2.53 -1.67
C ALA A 192 -3.54 -2.48 -2.68
N PHE A 193 -4.04 -1.29 -3.02
CA PHE A 193 -5.14 -1.13 -3.99
C PHE A 193 -4.77 -1.62 -5.39
N SER A 194 -3.59 -1.28 -5.91
CA SER A 194 -3.16 -1.77 -7.21
C SER A 194 -2.87 -3.28 -7.21
N GLY A 195 -2.40 -3.81 -6.09
CA GLY A 195 -2.14 -5.24 -5.91
C GLY A 195 -3.39 -6.10 -5.96
N ILE A 196 -4.50 -5.69 -5.33
CA ILE A 196 -5.77 -6.44 -5.41
C ILE A 196 -6.37 -6.40 -6.83
N ILE A 197 -6.18 -5.29 -7.56
CA ILE A 197 -6.57 -5.21 -8.98
C ILE A 197 -5.75 -6.20 -9.81
N ALA A 198 -4.41 -6.17 -9.65
CA ALA A 198 -3.51 -7.07 -10.36
C ALA A 198 -3.81 -8.54 -10.02
N ALA A 199 -4.06 -8.86 -8.75
CA ALA A 199 -4.44 -10.20 -8.33
C ALA A 199 -5.74 -10.67 -9.01
N ARG A 200 -6.79 -9.83 -9.01
CA ARG A 200 -8.05 -10.15 -9.68
C ARG A 200 -7.89 -10.39 -11.18
N MET A 201 -7.13 -9.54 -11.88
CA MET A 201 -6.88 -9.68 -13.33
C MET A 201 -6.17 -11.00 -13.70
N HIS A 202 -5.43 -11.58 -12.75
CA HIS A 202 -4.64 -12.80 -12.95
C HIS A 202 -5.21 -14.01 -12.19
N GLY A 203 -6.41 -13.90 -11.63
CA GLY A 203 -7.08 -15.00 -10.93
C GLY A 203 -6.38 -15.41 -9.62
N LEU A 204 -5.62 -14.50 -9.00
CA LEU A 204 -4.95 -14.73 -7.72
C LEU A 204 -5.87 -14.29 -6.57
N THR A 205 -5.83 -15.01 -5.47
CA THR A 205 -6.74 -14.81 -4.32
C THR A 205 -6.09 -14.14 -3.12
N MET A 206 -4.77 -13.98 -3.12
CA MET A 206 -4.02 -13.42 -2.00
C MET A 206 -2.98 -12.39 -2.49
N VAL A 207 -2.76 -11.36 -1.67
CA VAL A 207 -1.70 -10.36 -1.85
C VAL A 207 -0.87 -10.31 -0.56
N ALA A 208 0.37 -10.79 -0.62
CA ALA A 208 1.27 -10.86 0.53
C ALA A 208 2.30 -9.73 0.49
N LEU A 209 2.15 -8.73 1.35
CA LEU A 209 3.15 -7.67 1.52
C LEU A 209 4.26 -8.10 2.48
N SER A 210 5.39 -7.41 2.36
CA SER A 210 6.59 -7.64 3.16
C SER A 210 6.71 -6.63 4.30
N ASN A 211 5.57 -6.27 4.94
CA ASN A 211 5.61 -5.39 6.10
C ASN A 211 5.96 -6.19 7.35
N GLU A 212 6.84 -5.63 8.16
CA GLU A 212 7.35 -6.18 9.40
C GLU A 212 6.73 -5.49 10.63
N SER A 213 7.06 -5.98 11.84
CA SER A 213 6.50 -5.47 13.10
C SER A 213 6.93 -4.02 13.41
N SER A 214 8.15 -3.62 13.04
CA SER A 214 8.68 -2.27 13.32
C SER A 214 7.95 -1.15 12.58
N ALA A 215 7.19 -1.47 11.53
CA ALA A 215 6.37 -0.50 10.81
C ALA A 215 5.25 0.13 11.67
N ASN A 216 4.96 -0.43 12.86
CA ASN A 216 3.99 0.13 13.82
C ASN A 216 4.58 1.26 14.68
N GLU A 217 5.90 1.47 14.66
CA GLU A 217 6.55 2.42 15.54
C GLU A 217 6.44 3.85 15.01
N SER A 218 6.25 4.81 15.94
CA SER A 218 6.27 6.23 15.62
C SER A 218 7.68 6.65 15.17
N THR A 219 7.77 7.45 14.11
CA THR A 219 9.04 7.97 13.60
C THR A 219 9.59 9.12 14.44
N VAL A 220 8.70 9.89 15.07
CA VAL A 220 9.05 11.03 15.91
C VAL A 220 8.74 10.67 17.35
N GLN A 221 9.76 10.63 18.21
CA GLN A 221 9.61 10.26 19.60
C GLN A 221 8.59 11.16 20.31
N GLY A 222 7.60 10.56 20.94
CA GLY A 222 6.54 11.29 21.66
C GLY A 222 5.43 11.86 20.77
N SER A 223 5.39 11.50 19.48
CA SER A 223 4.31 11.88 18.56
C SER A 223 3.62 10.68 17.94
N THR A 224 2.46 10.90 17.31
CA THR A 224 1.73 9.90 16.52
C THR A 224 2.20 9.83 15.06
N VAL A 225 3.18 10.66 14.67
CA VAL A 225 3.66 10.72 13.29
C VAL A 225 4.42 9.44 12.94
N ASN A 226 3.87 8.65 12.03
CA ASN A 226 4.48 7.45 11.49
C ASN A 226 4.62 7.56 9.97
N HIS A 227 5.84 7.74 9.47
CA HIS A 227 6.11 7.79 8.02
C HIS A 227 5.84 6.44 7.33
N GLN A 228 5.68 5.36 8.10
CA GLN A 228 5.35 4.04 7.63
C GLN A 228 3.89 3.65 7.86
N TYR A 229 2.99 4.62 8.17
CA TYR A 229 1.59 4.35 8.48
C TYR A 229 0.96 3.32 7.52
N SER A 230 1.11 3.49 6.21
CA SER A 230 0.54 2.56 5.22
C SER A 230 1.18 1.16 5.20
N LYS A 231 2.16 0.88 6.06
CA LYS A 231 2.72 -0.44 6.35
C LYS A 231 2.32 -0.95 7.73
N SER A 232 1.67 -0.13 8.56
CA SER A 232 1.30 -0.49 9.93
C SER A 232 0.19 -1.54 9.97
N PHE A 233 0.02 -2.16 11.14
CA PHE A 233 -1.10 -3.06 11.39
C PHE A 233 -2.44 -2.31 11.38
N LYS A 234 -2.47 -1.07 11.87
CA LYS A 234 -3.67 -0.21 11.82
C LYS A 234 -4.16 -0.02 10.38
N PHE A 235 -3.27 0.31 9.45
CA PHE A 235 -3.66 0.40 8.04
C PHE A 235 -4.16 -0.96 7.49
N GLU A 236 -3.51 -2.07 7.84
CA GLU A 236 -3.93 -3.40 7.39
C GLU A 236 -5.34 -3.75 7.89
N GLU A 237 -5.65 -3.43 9.15
CA GLU A 237 -6.99 -3.61 9.74
C GLU A 237 -8.04 -2.72 9.04
N ASP A 238 -7.74 -1.44 8.83
CA ASP A 238 -8.62 -0.50 8.14
C ASP A 238 -8.85 -0.91 6.67
N PHE A 239 -7.82 -1.41 6.01
CA PHE A 239 -7.92 -1.89 4.64
C PHE A 239 -8.77 -3.17 4.55
N HIS A 240 -8.67 -4.09 5.51
CA HIS A 240 -9.56 -5.25 5.60
C HIS A 240 -11.01 -4.84 5.80
N TYR A 241 -11.27 -3.85 6.67
CA TYR A 241 -12.62 -3.28 6.80
C TYR A 241 -13.13 -2.75 5.45
N TYR A 242 -12.34 -1.94 4.76
CA TYR A 242 -12.72 -1.39 3.45
C TYR A 242 -12.97 -2.49 2.41
N GLN A 243 -12.09 -3.50 2.34
CA GLN A 243 -12.24 -4.63 1.44
C GLN A 243 -13.52 -5.43 1.69
N THR A 244 -13.77 -5.79 2.95
CA THR A 244 -14.92 -6.62 3.32
C THR A 244 -16.24 -5.88 3.22
N THR A 245 -16.23 -4.56 3.34
CA THR A 245 -17.42 -3.72 3.26
C THR A 245 -17.72 -3.28 1.83
N TYR A 246 -16.73 -2.76 1.12
CA TYR A 246 -16.91 -2.08 -0.17
C TYR A 246 -16.34 -2.82 -1.38
N LEU A 247 -15.35 -3.70 -1.19
CA LEU A 247 -14.68 -4.45 -2.25
C LEU A 247 -14.81 -5.96 -2.07
N LYS A 248 -16.01 -6.43 -1.70
CA LYS A 248 -16.29 -7.85 -1.45
C LYS A 248 -15.91 -8.71 -2.65
N GLY A 249 -15.12 -9.78 -2.39
CA GLY A 249 -14.61 -10.66 -3.44
C GLY A 249 -13.27 -10.21 -4.05
N SER A 250 -12.64 -9.13 -3.54
CA SER A 250 -11.25 -8.82 -3.87
C SER A 250 -10.28 -9.84 -3.22
N ALA A 251 -9.03 -9.89 -3.72
CA ALA A 251 -8.00 -10.74 -3.16
C ALA A 251 -7.68 -10.37 -1.71
N TYR A 252 -7.46 -11.37 -0.85
CA TYR A 252 -7.12 -11.16 0.55
C TYR A 252 -5.72 -10.56 0.69
N TYR A 253 -5.64 -9.38 1.29
CA TYR A 253 -4.39 -8.65 1.57
C TYR A 253 -3.88 -8.98 2.96
N PHE A 254 -2.57 -9.20 3.11
CA PHE A 254 -1.94 -9.40 4.42
C PHE A 254 -0.45 -9.08 4.40
N SER A 255 0.13 -8.84 5.57
CA SER A 255 1.57 -8.59 5.75
C SER A 255 2.27 -9.86 6.23
N MET A 256 2.98 -10.54 5.32
CA MET A 256 3.63 -11.84 5.56
C MET A 256 4.69 -11.79 6.66
N LEU A 257 5.43 -10.69 6.77
CA LEU A 257 6.54 -10.56 7.72
C LEU A 257 6.12 -9.96 9.07
N ARG A 258 4.83 -9.63 9.26
CA ARG A 258 4.32 -9.02 10.50
C ARG A 258 4.70 -9.77 11.79
N PRO A 259 4.70 -11.12 11.83
CA PRO A 259 5.11 -11.85 13.03
C PRO A 259 6.62 -11.83 13.31
N LEU A 260 7.44 -11.33 12.38
CA LEU A 260 8.90 -11.39 12.46
C LEU A 260 9.49 -10.04 12.85
N SER A 261 10.52 -10.07 13.69
CA SER A 261 11.38 -8.93 13.95
C SER A 261 12.37 -8.70 12.80
N GLU A 262 12.87 -7.47 12.68
CA GLU A 262 13.92 -7.13 11.71
C GLU A 262 15.14 -8.07 11.78
N PHE A 263 15.54 -8.47 13.01
CA PHE A 263 16.64 -9.38 13.21
C PHE A 263 16.35 -10.79 12.68
N GLN A 264 15.13 -11.30 12.85
CA GLN A 264 14.72 -12.60 12.30
C GLN A 264 14.71 -12.58 10.78
N ILE A 265 14.20 -11.48 10.20
CA ILE A 265 14.18 -11.25 8.74
C ILE A 265 15.62 -11.20 8.21
N ALA A 266 16.50 -10.43 8.83
CA ALA A 266 17.91 -10.33 8.44
C ALA A 266 18.63 -11.68 8.55
N ARG A 267 18.41 -12.41 9.63
CA ARG A 267 18.98 -13.77 9.82
C ARG A 267 18.54 -14.74 8.70
N PHE A 268 17.26 -14.71 8.33
CA PHE A 268 16.76 -15.53 7.22
C PHE A 268 17.41 -15.09 5.91
N PHE A 269 17.42 -13.77 5.63
CA PHE A 269 18.00 -13.22 4.41
C PHE A 269 19.50 -13.49 4.29
N ALA A 270 20.26 -13.47 5.38
CA ALA A 270 21.69 -13.80 5.40
C ALA A 270 21.98 -15.20 4.86
N GLY A 271 21.04 -16.15 5.02
CA GLY A 271 21.12 -17.48 4.41
C GLY A 271 20.83 -17.50 2.90
N GLN A 272 20.21 -16.46 2.37
CA GLN A 272 19.77 -16.37 0.95
C GLN A 272 20.85 -15.71 0.08
N LYS A 273 22.03 -16.31 0.02
CA LYS A 273 23.24 -15.74 -0.61
C LYS A 273 23.04 -15.33 -2.06
N GLN A 274 22.14 -15.98 -2.79
CA GLN A 274 21.84 -15.69 -4.19
C GLN A 274 21.30 -14.28 -4.41
N TYR A 275 20.69 -13.66 -3.38
CA TYR A 275 20.14 -12.30 -3.45
C TYR A 275 21.13 -11.20 -3.03
N HIS A 276 22.25 -11.55 -2.35
CA HIS A 276 23.15 -10.56 -1.76
C HIS A 276 23.76 -9.60 -2.79
N GLY A 277 24.05 -10.08 -4.00
CA GLY A 277 24.63 -9.25 -5.07
C GLY A 277 23.64 -8.28 -5.71
N ILE A 278 22.34 -8.57 -5.63
CA ILE A 278 21.32 -7.91 -6.44
C ILE A 278 20.33 -7.04 -5.65
N PHE A 279 20.13 -7.29 -4.36
CA PHE A 279 19.16 -6.51 -3.58
C PHE A 279 19.62 -5.08 -3.34
N ARG A 280 18.66 -4.15 -3.26
CA ARG A 280 18.90 -2.73 -3.00
C ARG A 280 17.84 -2.21 -2.03
N SER A 281 18.22 -2.01 -0.78
CA SER A 281 17.37 -1.35 0.23
C SER A 281 17.64 0.16 0.34
N CYS A 282 18.43 0.73 -0.56
CA CYS A 282 18.78 2.14 -0.58
C CYS A 282 17.78 2.97 -1.39
N ASN A 283 17.11 3.94 -0.74
CA ASN A 283 16.16 4.81 -1.45
C ASN A 283 16.83 5.74 -2.46
N ALA A 284 17.99 6.34 -2.10
CA ALA A 284 18.72 7.26 -2.98
C ALA A 284 19.31 6.55 -4.20
N GLY A 285 19.88 5.37 -4.01
CA GLY A 285 20.51 4.58 -5.08
C GLY A 285 19.54 3.69 -5.87
N SER A 286 18.28 3.59 -5.47
CA SER A 286 17.34 2.69 -6.12
C SER A 286 17.05 3.02 -7.59
N LYS A 287 17.21 4.29 -7.99
CA LYS A 287 17.02 4.74 -9.38
C LYS A 287 18.19 4.33 -10.29
N THR A 288 19.38 4.19 -9.73
CA THR A 288 20.63 3.86 -10.43
C THR A 288 21.10 2.43 -10.13
N ASP A 289 20.26 1.62 -9.50
CA ASP A 289 20.55 0.25 -9.06
C ASP A 289 21.85 0.13 -8.25
N SER A 290 22.08 1.08 -7.34
CA SER A 290 23.30 1.20 -6.55
C SER A 290 23.02 1.45 -5.07
N TRP A 291 24.06 1.28 -4.25
CA TRP A 291 24.08 1.73 -2.86
C TRP A 291 24.71 3.13 -2.78
N CYS A 292 24.03 4.09 -2.13
CA CYS A 292 24.63 5.42 -1.97
C CYS A 292 25.71 5.48 -0.88
N GLY A 293 25.73 4.53 0.06
CA GLY A 293 26.74 4.41 1.12
C GLY A 293 26.61 5.42 2.28
N HIS A 294 25.68 6.38 2.22
CA HIS A 294 25.58 7.46 3.21
C HIS A 294 24.17 7.71 3.77
N CYS A 295 23.14 7.00 3.32
CA CYS A 295 21.81 7.16 3.87
C CYS A 295 21.59 6.23 5.09
N PRO A 296 20.62 6.55 5.98
CA PRO A 296 20.30 5.71 7.16
C PRO A 296 19.99 4.26 6.80
N LYS A 297 19.35 4.00 5.66
CA LYS A 297 19.08 2.61 5.21
C LYS A 297 20.33 1.84 4.83
N CYS A 298 21.33 2.49 4.22
CA CYS A 298 22.61 1.84 3.94
C CYS A 298 23.33 1.45 5.23
N LEU A 299 23.36 2.36 6.22
CA LEU A 299 23.93 2.08 7.54
C LEU A 299 23.19 0.94 8.25
N PHE A 300 21.86 1.00 8.26
CA PHE A 300 21.04 -0.03 8.90
C PHE A 300 21.31 -1.42 8.32
N VAL A 301 21.30 -1.54 6.97
CA VAL A 301 21.56 -2.83 6.31
C VAL A 301 22.99 -3.32 6.60
N TYR A 302 23.98 -2.43 6.60
CA TYR A 302 25.35 -2.79 6.92
C TYR A 302 25.52 -3.32 8.36
N LEU A 303 24.73 -2.78 9.30
CA LEU A 303 24.82 -3.20 10.72
C LEU A 303 24.06 -4.50 10.99
N ILE A 304 23.00 -4.82 10.25
CA ILE A 304 22.12 -5.95 10.56
C ILE A 304 22.46 -7.21 9.75
N LEU A 305 23.17 -7.09 8.64
CA LEU A 305 23.61 -8.19 7.77
C LEU A 305 25.11 -8.42 7.87
#